data_932d8c8f7bf6000584fd1b56e22e2503
#
_entry.id   932d8c8f7bf6000584fd1b56e22e2503
#
_cell.length_a   1.000
_cell.length_b   1.000
_cell.length_c   1.000
_cell.angle_alpha   90.00
_cell.angle_beta   90.00
_cell.angle_gamma   90.00
#
_symmetry.space_group_name_H-M   'P 1'
#
loop_
_entity.id
_entity.type
_entity.pdbx_description
1 polymer ?
#
loop_
_entity_poly.entity_id
_entity_poly.type
_entity_poly.pdbx_seq_one_letter_code
_entity_poly.pdbx_strand_id
1 'polypeptide(L)'
;MSNVSDDNNGEDMSTTSATNSLSSVAAQHAAQRQPGTAPLGSGLEAREIHAWFGKHHALADVSLDFAAGTVTALIGPSGCGKSTFIRTLNRMHEFIPSAAMAGEVLLDGKDIYEPGVDVTKIRLQIGMVFQKPNPFPSMTIGQNVLSGLKLAQIKSPKSNDDLLEECLTRAGLWSEVKDRLGAHAGGLSGGQQQRLCIARSLAVNPKVLLMDEPCSALDPGSTLRIEDTIGQLAKTMTIIIVTHNMQQAARVSDYTAFFLSDGGPGQMIEVGPTNEMFSRPKDQRTENYVSGRFG
;
A
#
# COMPACT_ATOMS: atom_id res chain seq x y z
N MET A 1 -3.92 -61.13 10.83
CA MET A 1 -3.41 -60.43 12.02
C MET A 1 -2.12 -59.72 11.62
N SER A 2 -2.16 -58.47 11.35
CA SER A 2 -1.02 -57.52 11.39
C SER A 2 -1.57 -56.11 11.21
N ASN A 3 -1.43 -55.34 12.27
CA ASN A 3 -1.83 -53.96 12.36
C ASN A 3 -1.02 -53.08 11.38
N VAL A 4 -1.71 -52.22 10.66
CA VAL A 4 -1.16 -51.04 10.05
C VAL A 4 -1.58 -49.86 10.88
N SER A 5 -0.65 -49.26 11.58
CA SER A 5 -0.81 -47.99 12.28
C SER A 5 -0.52 -46.86 11.30
N ASP A 6 -1.54 -46.07 11.01
CA ASP A 6 -1.44 -44.83 10.28
C ASP A 6 -0.79 -43.76 11.18
N ASP A 7 0.43 -43.34 10.82
CA ASP A 7 1.06 -42.14 11.33
C ASP A 7 0.72 -40.95 10.42
N ASN A 8 -0.35 -40.26 10.78
CA ASN A 8 -0.75 -39.00 10.14
C ASN A 8 -0.48 -37.83 11.10
N ASN A 9 0.79 -37.50 11.31
CA ASN A 9 1.20 -36.45 12.29
C ASN A 9 2.24 -35.46 11.72
N GLY A 10 2.34 -35.30 10.41
CA GLY A 10 3.37 -34.47 9.76
C GLY A 10 2.94 -33.06 9.30
N GLU A 11 1.65 -32.80 9.11
CA GLU A 11 1.20 -31.57 8.43
C GLU A 11 0.81 -30.43 9.38
N ASP A 12 0.56 -30.68 10.65
CA ASP A 12 0.07 -29.64 11.59
C ASP A 12 1.18 -28.78 12.22
N MET A 13 2.43 -29.27 12.23
CA MET A 13 3.54 -28.53 12.84
C MET A 13 4.08 -27.36 11.99
N SER A 14 3.99 -27.43 10.67
CA SER A 14 4.56 -26.38 9.79
C SER A 14 3.67 -25.13 9.70
N THR A 15 2.35 -25.31 9.70
CA THR A 15 1.37 -24.23 9.63
C THR A 15 1.30 -23.46 10.97
N THR A 16 1.37 -24.16 12.10
CA THR A 16 1.41 -23.53 13.44
C THR A 16 2.70 -22.71 13.63
N SER A 17 3.83 -23.18 13.10
CA SER A 17 5.11 -22.45 13.15
C SER A 17 5.07 -21.17 12.33
N ALA A 18 4.46 -21.17 11.14
CA ALA A 18 4.37 -20.00 10.28
C ALA A 18 3.46 -18.90 10.88
N THR A 19 2.32 -19.27 11.42
CA THR A 19 1.37 -18.33 12.05
C THR A 19 1.98 -17.71 13.33
N ASN A 20 2.68 -18.50 14.14
CA ASN A 20 3.41 -18.00 15.31
C ASN A 20 4.52 -17.02 14.92
N SER A 21 5.18 -17.21 13.79
CA SER A 21 6.19 -16.31 13.26
C SER A 21 5.58 -14.97 12.81
N LEU A 22 4.44 -14.98 12.10
CA LEU A 22 3.75 -13.76 11.65
C LEU A 22 3.22 -12.93 12.82
N SER A 23 2.58 -13.58 13.79
CA SER A 23 2.06 -12.90 15.00
C SER A 23 3.18 -12.29 15.84
N SER A 24 4.33 -12.95 15.95
CA SER A 24 5.49 -12.40 16.67
C SER A 24 6.08 -11.18 15.97
N VAL A 25 6.16 -11.17 14.63
CA VAL A 25 6.62 -10.03 13.83
C VAL A 25 5.67 -8.85 13.96
N ALA A 26 4.36 -9.09 13.86
CA ALA A 26 3.35 -8.05 14.03
C ALA A 26 3.35 -7.45 15.45
N ALA A 27 3.54 -8.28 16.48
CA ALA A 27 3.65 -7.82 17.86
C ALA A 27 4.91 -6.97 18.09
N GLN A 28 6.04 -7.33 17.48
CA GLN A 28 7.27 -6.53 17.53
C GLN A 28 7.09 -5.19 16.86
N HIS A 29 6.43 -5.14 15.70
CA HIS A 29 6.12 -3.89 15.01
C HIS A 29 5.22 -2.98 15.88
N ALA A 30 4.14 -3.52 16.45
CA ALA A 30 3.24 -2.77 17.33
C ALA A 30 3.97 -2.22 18.57
N ALA A 31 4.90 -2.98 19.16
CA ALA A 31 5.69 -2.55 20.31
C ALA A 31 6.70 -1.43 19.98
N GLN A 32 7.19 -1.37 18.75
CA GLN A 32 8.14 -0.34 18.30
C GLN A 32 7.45 0.99 17.94
N ARG A 33 6.16 0.95 17.62
CA ARG A 33 5.35 2.17 17.41
C ARG A 33 4.89 2.71 18.75
N GLN A 34 5.60 3.72 19.25
CA GLN A 34 5.13 4.47 20.41
C GLN A 34 3.87 5.27 20.03
N PRO A 35 2.80 5.23 20.85
CA PRO A 35 1.70 6.16 20.74
C PRO A 35 2.23 7.55 21.13
N GLY A 36 2.64 8.34 20.17
CA GLY A 36 3.22 9.65 20.41
C GLY A 36 2.62 10.68 19.50
N THR A 37 2.18 11.80 20.07
CA THR A 37 1.73 13.03 19.43
C THR A 37 0.61 12.88 18.39
N ALA A 38 -0.31 13.85 18.33
CA ALA A 38 -1.44 13.85 17.40
C ALA A 38 -1.04 13.37 16.02
N PRO A 39 -1.80 12.47 15.38
CA PRO A 39 -1.43 11.86 14.12
C PRO A 39 -1.18 12.95 13.08
N LEU A 40 0.05 12.98 12.55
CA LEU A 40 0.39 13.78 11.39
C LEU A 40 -0.12 13.03 10.17
N GLY A 41 -1.08 13.57 9.47
CA GLY A 41 -1.69 12.97 8.29
C GLY A 41 -3.18 13.24 8.23
N SER A 42 -3.79 12.87 7.12
CA SER A 42 -5.21 13.01 6.89
C SER A 42 -5.90 11.67 7.00
N GLY A 43 -7.07 11.63 7.62
CA GLY A 43 -7.96 10.49 7.57
C GLY A 43 -8.53 10.32 6.17
N LEU A 44 -8.69 9.07 5.75
CA LEU A 44 -9.37 8.69 4.52
C LEU A 44 -10.43 7.66 4.88
N GLU A 45 -11.64 7.82 4.34
CA GLU A 45 -12.74 6.90 4.59
C GLU A 45 -13.31 6.44 3.25
N ALA A 46 -13.60 5.16 3.14
CA ALA A 46 -14.33 4.57 2.02
C ALA A 46 -15.66 4.02 2.56
N ARG A 47 -16.78 4.37 1.93
CA ARG A 47 -18.11 3.99 2.38
C ARG A 47 -18.88 3.32 1.25
N GLU A 48 -19.30 2.09 1.47
CA GLU A 48 -20.14 1.29 0.56
C GLU A 48 -19.60 1.28 -0.88
N ILE A 49 -18.28 1.08 -1.04
CA ILE A 49 -17.65 1.09 -2.35
C ILE A 49 -18.07 -0.14 -3.15
N HIS A 50 -18.70 0.12 -4.29
CA HIS A 50 -18.91 -0.83 -5.36
C HIS A 50 -18.10 -0.39 -6.57
N ALA A 51 -17.52 -1.33 -7.32
CA ALA A 51 -16.79 -1.02 -8.55
C ALA A 51 -17.09 -2.02 -9.65
N TRP A 52 -17.18 -1.52 -10.88
CA TRP A 52 -17.46 -2.32 -12.07
C TRP A 52 -16.47 -2.02 -13.20
N PHE A 53 -16.26 -3.01 -14.06
CA PHE A 53 -15.61 -2.87 -15.35
C PHE A 53 -16.57 -3.40 -16.43
N GLY A 54 -17.28 -2.51 -17.12
CA GLY A 54 -18.41 -2.86 -17.97
C GLY A 54 -19.47 -3.61 -17.18
N LYS A 55 -19.73 -4.88 -17.53
CA LYS A 55 -20.69 -5.74 -16.83
C LYS A 55 -20.10 -6.52 -15.63
N HIS A 56 -18.81 -6.50 -15.48
CA HIS A 56 -18.13 -7.24 -14.40
C HIS A 56 -18.17 -6.42 -13.10
N HIS A 57 -18.87 -6.92 -12.08
CA HIS A 57 -18.89 -6.36 -10.74
C HIS A 57 -17.64 -6.83 -10.01
N ALA A 58 -16.67 -5.94 -9.85
CA ALA A 58 -15.35 -6.27 -9.31
C ALA A 58 -15.26 -6.14 -7.79
N LEU A 59 -16.03 -5.20 -7.20
CA LEU A 59 -16.09 -4.97 -5.75
C LEU A 59 -17.53 -4.72 -5.31
N ALA A 60 -17.91 -5.26 -4.16
CA ALA A 60 -19.22 -5.05 -3.56
C ALA A 60 -19.11 -4.69 -2.08
N ASP A 61 -19.74 -3.56 -1.73
CA ASP A 61 -19.99 -3.12 -0.36
C ASP A 61 -18.73 -3.09 0.52
N VAL A 62 -17.69 -2.38 0.04
CA VAL A 62 -16.44 -2.23 0.80
C VAL A 62 -16.47 -0.91 1.56
N SER A 63 -16.50 -0.99 2.90
CA SER A 63 -16.40 0.16 3.80
C SER A 63 -15.18 0.02 4.69
N LEU A 64 -14.29 1.03 4.69
CA LEU A 64 -13.02 0.98 5.44
C LEU A 64 -12.54 2.38 5.79
N ASP A 65 -12.22 2.57 7.07
CA ASP A 65 -11.66 3.81 7.59
C ASP A 65 -10.14 3.66 7.77
N PHE A 66 -9.40 4.64 7.27
CA PHE A 66 -7.95 4.71 7.39
C PHE A 66 -7.58 5.82 8.38
N ALA A 67 -7.12 5.41 9.54
CA ALA A 67 -6.72 6.37 10.57
C ALA A 67 -5.51 7.20 10.12
N ALA A 68 -5.54 8.50 10.42
CA ALA A 68 -4.45 9.41 10.09
C ALA A 68 -3.11 8.96 10.68
N GLY A 69 -2.04 9.03 9.89
CA GLY A 69 -0.68 8.69 10.35
C GLY A 69 -0.47 7.20 10.64
N THR A 70 -1.28 6.31 10.07
CA THR A 70 -1.12 4.85 10.19
C THR A 70 -0.82 4.20 8.84
N VAL A 71 -0.32 2.96 8.90
CA VAL A 71 -0.19 2.09 7.75
C VAL A 71 -1.28 1.04 7.79
N THR A 72 -2.10 0.97 6.75
CA THR A 72 -3.09 -0.10 6.57
C THR A 72 -2.68 -1.01 5.42
N ALA A 73 -2.53 -2.31 5.68
CA ALA A 73 -2.28 -3.31 4.66
C ALA A 73 -3.58 -3.91 4.15
N LEU A 74 -3.72 -4.02 2.84
CA LEU A 74 -4.80 -4.76 2.17
C LEU A 74 -4.23 -6.09 1.69
N ILE A 75 -4.67 -7.20 2.28
CA ILE A 75 -4.22 -8.55 1.97
C ILE A 75 -5.35 -9.38 1.35
N GLY A 76 -5.01 -10.49 0.70
CA GLY A 76 -5.96 -11.42 0.09
C GLY A 76 -5.44 -12.00 -1.21
N PRO A 77 -6.11 -13.01 -1.78
CA PRO A 77 -5.70 -13.68 -3.02
C PRO A 77 -5.64 -12.71 -4.21
N SER A 78 -4.92 -13.11 -5.25
CA SER A 78 -4.90 -12.36 -6.52
C SER A 78 -6.30 -12.33 -7.13
N GLY A 79 -6.68 -11.18 -7.70
CA GLY A 79 -7.99 -11.01 -8.36
C GLY A 79 -9.16 -10.67 -7.42
N CYS A 80 -8.99 -10.64 -6.10
CA CYS A 80 -10.09 -10.29 -5.17
C CYS A 80 -10.42 -8.79 -5.08
N GLY A 81 -9.90 -7.94 -5.98
CA GLY A 81 -10.30 -6.54 -6.09
C GLY A 81 -9.45 -5.52 -5.32
N LYS A 82 -8.39 -5.89 -4.58
CA LYS A 82 -7.53 -4.96 -3.81
C LYS A 82 -6.99 -3.79 -4.64
N SER A 83 -6.41 -4.10 -5.82
CA SER A 83 -5.88 -3.07 -6.72
C SER A 83 -6.99 -2.21 -7.35
N THR A 84 -8.19 -2.76 -7.50
CA THR A 84 -9.38 -1.99 -7.90
C THR A 84 -9.77 -1.03 -6.78
N PHE A 85 -9.89 -1.52 -5.56
CA PHE A 85 -10.26 -0.72 -4.40
C PHE A 85 -9.28 0.43 -4.16
N ILE A 86 -7.96 0.16 -4.12
CA ILE A 86 -6.98 1.21 -3.87
C ILE A 86 -7.02 2.31 -4.95
N ARG A 87 -7.37 1.97 -6.19
CA ARG A 87 -7.52 2.94 -7.29
C ARG A 87 -8.79 3.76 -7.21
N THR A 88 -9.83 3.33 -6.50
CA THR A 88 -11.00 4.17 -6.23
C THR A 88 -10.65 5.26 -5.23
N LEU A 89 -9.74 5.03 -4.30
CA LEU A 89 -9.36 5.98 -3.25
C LEU A 89 -8.70 7.28 -3.78
N ASN A 90 -8.23 7.30 -5.04
CA ASN A 90 -7.64 8.48 -5.68
C ASN A 90 -8.21 8.76 -7.08
N ARG A 91 -9.34 8.15 -7.42
CA ARG A 91 -10.02 8.31 -8.71
C ARG A 91 -9.20 7.82 -9.92
N MET A 92 -8.20 6.92 -9.70
CA MET A 92 -7.39 6.35 -10.79
C MET A 92 -8.16 5.32 -11.62
N HIS A 93 -9.21 4.70 -11.08
CA HIS A 93 -10.08 3.79 -11.84
C HIS A 93 -10.75 4.47 -13.04
N GLU A 94 -11.00 5.79 -12.97
CA GLU A 94 -11.60 6.59 -14.05
C GLU A 94 -10.78 6.63 -15.34
N PHE A 95 -9.49 6.24 -15.32
CA PHE A 95 -8.68 6.09 -16.53
C PHE A 95 -9.11 4.88 -17.38
N ILE A 96 -9.93 4.00 -16.86
CA ILE A 96 -10.48 2.86 -17.59
C ILE A 96 -11.89 3.25 -18.07
N PRO A 97 -12.12 3.40 -19.39
CA PRO A 97 -13.39 3.92 -19.91
C PRO A 97 -14.64 3.13 -19.50
N SER A 98 -14.48 1.83 -19.21
CA SER A 98 -15.56 0.95 -18.77
C SER A 98 -15.71 0.87 -17.25
N ALA A 99 -14.89 1.58 -16.48
CA ALA A 99 -14.97 1.55 -15.03
C ALA A 99 -16.08 2.45 -14.52
N ALA A 100 -16.81 1.95 -13.54
CA ALA A 100 -17.81 2.69 -12.78
C ALA A 100 -17.64 2.41 -11.29
N MET A 101 -18.06 3.34 -10.47
CA MET A 101 -18.03 3.23 -9.01
C MET A 101 -19.34 3.78 -8.42
N ALA A 102 -19.76 3.21 -7.30
CA ALA A 102 -20.76 3.77 -6.39
C ALA A 102 -20.20 3.74 -4.97
N GLY A 103 -20.77 4.53 -4.08
CA GLY A 103 -20.28 4.77 -2.73
C GLY A 103 -19.55 6.12 -2.63
N GLU A 104 -18.93 6.39 -1.49
CA GLU A 104 -18.27 7.65 -1.17
C GLU A 104 -16.81 7.40 -0.73
N VAL A 105 -15.91 8.31 -1.08
CA VAL A 105 -14.55 8.35 -0.54
C VAL A 105 -14.30 9.73 0.05
N LEU A 106 -14.09 9.78 1.37
CA LEU A 106 -13.93 11.04 2.09
C LEU A 106 -12.48 11.25 2.48
N LEU A 107 -11.89 12.35 2.04
CA LEU A 107 -10.61 12.85 2.51
C LEU A 107 -10.84 14.02 3.47
N ASP A 108 -10.47 13.85 4.75
CA ASP A 108 -10.77 14.82 5.80
C ASP A 108 -12.27 15.20 5.86
N GLY A 109 -13.14 14.19 5.71
CA GLY A 109 -14.61 14.37 5.76
C GLY A 109 -15.23 14.99 4.51
N LYS A 110 -14.48 15.20 3.41
CA LYS A 110 -14.98 15.74 2.15
C LYS A 110 -14.97 14.66 1.07
N ASP A 111 -16.11 14.44 0.44
CA ASP A 111 -16.19 13.46 -0.65
C ASP A 111 -15.37 13.92 -1.86
N ILE A 112 -14.42 13.07 -2.26
CA ILE A 112 -13.56 13.33 -3.42
C ILE A 112 -14.28 13.13 -4.76
N TYR A 113 -15.49 12.55 -4.74
CA TYR A 113 -16.33 12.33 -5.92
C TYR A 113 -17.45 13.36 -6.09
N GLU A 114 -17.57 14.32 -5.17
CA GLU A 114 -18.58 15.37 -5.24
C GLU A 114 -18.48 16.14 -6.59
N PRO A 115 -19.61 16.48 -7.23
CA PRO A 115 -19.60 17.24 -8.48
C PRO A 115 -18.80 18.54 -8.36
N GLY A 116 -17.89 18.77 -9.33
CA GLY A 116 -17.03 19.96 -9.36
C GLY A 116 -15.70 19.82 -8.63
N VAL A 117 -15.43 18.71 -7.96
CA VAL A 117 -14.13 18.44 -7.35
C VAL A 117 -13.06 18.27 -8.43
N ASP A 118 -11.97 19.01 -8.30
CA ASP A 118 -10.81 18.94 -9.18
C ASP A 118 -10.02 17.65 -8.94
N VAL A 119 -10.12 16.72 -9.87
CA VAL A 119 -9.46 15.40 -9.81
C VAL A 119 -7.94 15.53 -9.70
N THR A 120 -7.34 16.54 -10.35
CA THR A 120 -5.89 16.78 -10.29
C THR A 120 -5.47 17.12 -8.87
N LYS A 121 -6.24 17.97 -8.18
CA LYS A 121 -5.97 18.31 -6.78
C LYS A 121 -6.11 17.11 -5.86
N ILE A 122 -7.09 16.21 -6.11
CA ILE A 122 -7.22 14.98 -5.33
C ILE A 122 -5.98 14.10 -5.52
N ARG A 123 -5.53 13.88 -6.76
CA ARG A 123 -4.36 13.04 -7.05
C ARG A 123 -3.04 13.62 -6.55
N LEU A 124 -2.97 14.93 -6.31
CA LEU A 124 -1.85 15.56 -5.62
C LEU A 124 -1.87 15.28 -4.11
N GLN A 125 -3.06 15.21 -3.50
CA GLN A 125 -3.22 14.94 -2.08
C GLN A 125 -3.15 13.44 -1.75
N ILE A 126 -3.55 12.57 -2.69
CA ILE A 126 -3.52 11.11 -2.56
C ILE A 126 -2.60 10.55 -3.64
N GLY A 127 -1.31 10.45 -3.30
CA GLY A 127 -0.27 9.94 -4.19
C GLY A 127 -0.38 8.43 -4.40
N MET A 128 0.21 7.91 -5.48
CA MET A 128 0.22 6.48 -5.77
C MET A 128 1.57 5.99 -6.28
N VAL A 129 2.00 4.87 -5.72
CA VAL A 129 3.15 4.07 -6.15
C VAL A 129 2.63 2.75 -6.72
N PHE A 130 3.00 2.46 -7.96
CA PHE A 130 2.51 1.29 -8.68
C PHE A 130 3.38 0.05 -8.44
N GLN A 131 2.83 -1.11 -8.69
CA GLN A 131 3.49 -2.40 -8.59
C GLN A 131 4.77 -2.45 -9.45
N LYS A 132 4.66 -2.02 -10.72
CA LYS A 132 5.82 -1.91 -11.61
C LYS A 132 6.38 -0.49 -11.53
N PRO A 133 7.67 -0.31 -11.22
CA PRO A 133 8.30 0.98 -11.26
C PRO A 133 8.06 1.67 -12.60
N ASN A 134 7.68 2.95 -12.55
CA ASN A 134 7.34 3.72 -13.74
C ASN A 134 8.02 5.10 -13.78
N PRO A 135 9.35 5.19 -13.59
CA PRO A 135 10.03 6.45 -13.78
C PRO A 135 9.92 6.89 -15.24
N PHE A 136 9.97 8.19 -15.49
CA PHE A 136 10.06 8.71 -16.86
C PHE A 136 11.47 8.43 -17.41
N PRO A 137 11.64 7.50 -18.37
CA PRO A 137 12.95 7.00 -18.75
C PRO A 137 13.82 8.05 -19.47
N SER A 138 13.19 9.01 -20.14
CA SER A 138 13.86 10.13 -20.82
C SER A 138 14.26 11.26 -19.88
N MET A 139 13.78 11.26 -18.63
CA MET A 139 14.11 12.27 -17.63
C MET A 139 15.28 11.81 -16.77
N THR A 140 16.03 12.77 -16.25
CA THR A 140 17.06 12.52 -15.25
C THR A 140 16.42 12.14 -13.90
N ILE A 141 17.23 11.67 -12.95
CA ILE A 141 16.79 11.35 -11.58
C ILE A 141 16.15 12.59 -10.95
N GLY A 142 16.83 13.73 -10.97
CA GLY A 142 16.29 14.99 -10.42
C GLY A 142 15.01 15.45 -11.12
N GLN A 143 14.97 15.36 -12.48
CA GLN A 143 13.77 15.71 -13.22
C GLN A 143 12.57 14.80 -12.90
N ASN A 144 12.80 13.51 -12.66
CA ASN A 144 11.75 12.59 -12.24
C ASN A 144 11.12 13.03 -10.92
N VAL A 145 11.92 13.35 -9.91
CA VAL A 145 11.41 13.80 -8.59
C VAL A 145 10.57 15.06 -8.76
N LEU A 146 11.06 16.06 -9.49
CA LEU A 146 10.39 17.36 -9.65
C LEU A 146 9.25 17.35 -10.69
N SER A 147 9.05 16.26 -11.42
CA SER A 147 8.08 16.19 -12.52
C SER A 147 6.65 16.49 -12.08
N GLY A 148 6.22 16.00 -10.89
CA GLY A 148 4.89 16.25 -10.36
C GLY A 148 4.59 17.73 -10.15
N LEU A 149 5.53 18.47 -9.57
CA LEU A 149 5.40 19.92 -9.38
C LEU A 149 5.33 20.68 -10.72
N LYS A 150 6.20 20.28 -11.66
CA LYS A 150 6.25 20.91 -12.98
C LYS A 150 4.95 20.69 -13.76
N LEU A 151 4.43 19.47 -13.76
CA LEU A 151 3.18 19.13 -14.46
C LEU A 151 1.96 19.81 -13.83
N ALA A 152 1.91 19.88 -12.50
CA ALA A 152 0.83 20.53 -11.78
C ALA A 152 0.99 22.06 -11.67
N GLN A 153 2.09 22.63 -12.20
CA GLN A 153 2.44 24.06 -12.11
C GLN A 153 2.45 24.60 -10.66
N ILE A 154 2.89 23.77 -9.72
CA ILE A 154 2.98 24.12 -8.31
C ILE A 154 4.38 24.63 -8.00
N LYS A 155 4.46 25.74 -7.27
CA LYS A 155 5.72 26.25 -6.72
C LYS A 155 5.93 25.67 -5.33
N SER A 156 7.07 25.03 -5.13
CA SER A 156 7.50 24.64 -3.77
C SER A 156 8.00 25.88 -3.01
N PRO A 157 7.77 25.95 -1.69
CA PRO A 157 8.41 26.97 -0.84
C PRO A 157 9.92 26.72 -0.66
N LYS A 158 10.41 25.50 -0.94
CA LYS A 158 11.81 25.09 -0.86
C LYS A 158 12.50 25.26 -2.21
N SER A 159 13.81 25.43 -2.21
CA SER A 159 14.60 25.35 -3.44
C SER A 159 14.47 23.94 -4.07
N ASN A 160 14.75 23.85 -5.37
CA ASN A 160 14.71 22.54 -6.04
C ASN A 160 15.74 21.57 -5.44
N ASP A 161 16.92 22.05 -5.06
CA ASP A 161 18.00 21.23 -4.51
C ASP A 161 17.63 20.70 -3.12
N ASP A 162 17.11 21.55 -2.23
CA ASP A 162 16.64 21.14 -0.91
C ASP A 162 15.48 20.12 -1.02
N LEU A 163 14.57 20.32 -1.96
CA LEU A 163 13.44 19.42 -2.18
C LEU A 163 13.88 18.07 -2.72
N LEU A 164 14.86 18.07 -3.65
CA LEU A 164 15.46 16.85 -4.19
C LEU A 164 16.12 16.04 -3.08
N GLU A 165 16.97 16.68 -2.27
CA GLU A 165 17.63 16.03 -1.15
C GLU A 165 16.62 15.46 -0.16
N GLU A 166 15.63 16.24 0.24
CA GLU A 166 14.58 15.80 1.16
C GLU A 166 13.81 14.60 0.62
N CYS A 167 13.27 14.68 -0.61
CA CYS A 167 12.45 13.61 -1.17
C CYS A 167 13.25 12.31 -1.38
N LEU A 168 14.47 12.43 -1.88
CA LEU A 168 15.35 11.27 -2.09
C LEU A 168 15.84 10.67 -0.77
N THR A 169 16.07 11.50 0.25
CA THR A 169 16.43 11.04 1.60
C THR A 169 15.25 10.29 2.24
N ARG A 170 14.05 10.87 2.19
CA ARG A 170 12.83 10.22 2.71
C ARG A 170 12.48 8.91 1.97
N ALA A 171 12.85 8.79 0.70
CA ALA A 171 12.72 7.56 -0.08
C ALA A 171 13.90 6.59 0.10
N GLY A 172 14.88 6.88 0.96
CA GLY A 172 16.05 6.06 1.20
C GLY A 172 16.97 5.90 -0.01
N LEU A 173 16.99 6.89 -0.93
CA LEU A 173 17.74 6.81 -2.18
C LEU A 173 18.88 7.83 -2.29
N TRP A 174 18.89 8.89 -1.49
CA TRP A 174 19.82 10.02 -1.58
C TRP A 174 21.30 9.60 -1.63
N SER A 175 21.72 8.77 -0.69
CA SER A 175 23.13 8.34 -0.60
C SER A 175 23.63 7.61 -1.84
N GLU A 176 22.75 7.01 -2.61
CA GLU A 176 23.08 6.23 -3.82
C GLU A 176 23.12 7.08 -5.08
N VAL A 177 22.44 8.25 -5.09
CA VAL A 177 22.23 9.04 -6.32
C VAL A 177 22.65 10.50 -6.24
N LYS A 178 23.01 11.05 -5.09
CA LYS A 178 23.34 12.46 -4.87
C LYS A 178 24.37 13.02 -5.86
N ASP A 179 25.36 12.21 -6.23
CA ASP A 179 26.46 12.61 -7.12
C ASP A 179 26.13 12.39 -8.61
N ARG A 180 24.90 11.91 -8.94
CA ARG A 180 24.48 11.60 -10.32
C ARG A 180 23.02 11.97 -10.61
N LEU A 181 22.52 13.04 -10.00
CA LEU A 181 21.13 13.51 -10.20
C LEU A 181 20.81 13.86 -11.68
N GLY A 182 21.84 14.17 -12.48
CA GLY A 182 21.76 14.39 -13.92
C GLY A 182 21.75 13.12 -14.78
N ALA A 183 21.95 11.92 -14.19
CA ALA A 183 21.87 10.67 -14.93
C ALA A 183 20.43 10.27 -15.22
N HIS A 184 20.22 9.53 -16.33
CA HIS A 184 18.89 9.03 -16.71
C HIS A 184 18.37 7.97 -15.72
N ALA A 185 17.09 8.05 -15.41
CA ALA A 185 16.44 7.14 -14.47
C ALA A 185 16.43 5.66 -14.95
N GLY A 186 16.50 5.44 -16.28
CA GLY A 186 16.53 4.09 -16.85
C GLY A 186 17.77 3.27 -16.46
N GLY A 187 18.86 3.91 -16.03
CA GLY A 187 20.08 3.24 -15.56
C GLY A 187 20.04 2.78 -14.09
N LEU A 188 18.94 2.99 -13.37
CA LEU A 188 18.74 2.57 -12.00
C LEU A 188 18.29 1.10 -11.92
N SER A 189 18.68 0.40 -10.85
CA SER A 189 18.11 -0.92 -10.53
C SER A 189 16.61 -0.85 -10.24
N GLY A 190 15.89 -1.97 -10.33
CA GLY A 190 14.44 -2.00 -10.05
C GLY A 190 14.06 -1.41 -8.69
N GLY A 191 14.80 -1.76 -7.63
CA GLY A 191 14.58 -1.19 -6.30
C GLY A 191 14.91 0.30 -6.21
N GLN A 192 15.93 0.79 -6.93
CA GLN A 192 16.23 2.21 -7.03
C GLN A 192 15.14 2.96 -7.79
N GLN A 193 14.65 2.38 -8.90
CA GLN A 193 13.53 2.96 -9.67
C GLN A 193 12.26 3.06 -8.82
N GLN A 194 11.95 2.05 -8.02
CA GLN A 194 10.79 2.07 -7.13
C GLN A 194 10.91 3.17 -6.07
N ARG A 195 12.09 3.28 -5.43
CA ARG A 195 12.34 4.38 -4.48
C ARG A 195 12.35 5.75 -5.15
N LEU A 196 12.78 5.85 -6.40
CA LEU A 196 12.63 7.08 -7.19
C LEU A 196 11.15 7.43 -7.42
N CYS A 197 10.28 6.45 -7.71
CA CYS A 197 8.84 6.66 -7.83
C CYS A 197 8.22 7.12 -6.50
N ILE A 198 8.70 6.58 -5.36
CA ILE A 198 8.31 7.07 -4.04
C ILE A 198 8.75 8.54 -3.87
N ALA A 199 10.03 8.87 -4.13
CA ALA A 199 10.54 10.25 -4.04
C ALA A 199 9.75 11.23 -4.91
N ARG A 200 9.39 10.83 -6.14
CA ARG A 200 8.53 11.61 -7.04
C ARG A 200 7.16 11.88 -6.44
N SER A 201 6.54 10.88 -5.82
CA SER A 201 5.24 11.03 -5.17
C SER A 201 5.32 11.97 -3.95
N LEU A 202 6.44 11.98 -3.22
CA LEU A 202 6.64 12.85 -2.05
C LEU A 202 6.83 14.33 -2.41
N ALA A 203 7.33 14.63 -3.60
CA ALA A 203 7.66 16.02 -4.00
C ALA A 203 6.46 16.96 -3.99
N VAL A 204 5.25 16.46 -4.21
CA VAL A 204 4.00 17.22 -4.15
C VAL A 204 3.39 17.29 -2.75
N ASN A 205 4.08 16.72 -1.75
CA ASN A 205 3.67 16.67 -0.34
C ASN A 205 2.26 16.09 -0.14
N PRO A 206 2.00 14.84 -0.55
CA PRO A 206 0.70 14.22 -0.40
C PRO A 206 0.33 13.99 1.07
N LYS A 207 -0.96 13.96 1.36
CA LYS A 207 -1.52 13.62 2.68
C LYS A 207 -1.58 12.10 2.91
N VAL A 208 -1.88 11.37 1.83
CA VAL A 208 -2.02 9.92 1.79
C VAL A 208 -1.16 9.35 0.68
N LEU A 209 -0.49 8.24 0.94
CA LEU A 209 0.29 7.51 -0.07
C LEU A 209 -0.27 6.10 -0.24
N LEU A 210 -0.75 5.81 -1.44
CA LEU A 210 -1.22 4.50 -1.85
C LEU A 210 -0.07 3.73 -2.49
N MET A 211 0.09 2.46 -2.14
CA MET A 211 1.12 1.57 -2.68
C MET A 211 0.51 0.25 -3.15
N ASP A 212 0.50 0.02 -4.46
CA ASP A 212 -0.04 -1.20 -5.06
C ASP A 212 1.11 -2.20 -5.27
N GLU A 213 1.28 -3.17 -4.37
CA GLU A 213 2.31 -4.21 -4.37
C GLU A 213 3.75 -3.69 -4.63
N PRO A 214 4.25 -2.69 -3.89
CA PRO A 214 5.46 -1.95 -4.24
C PRO A 214 6.75 -2.79 -4.25
N CYS A 215 6.73 -4.00 -3.69
CA CYS A 215 7.91 -4.88 -3.56
C CYS A 215 7.81 -6.19 -4.35
N SER A 216 6.72 -6.44 -5.10
CA SER A 216 6.43 -7.75 -5.70
C SER A 216 7.46 -8.26 -6.70
N ALA A 217 8.23 -7.37 -7.33
CA ALA A 217 9.25 -7.70 -8.34
C ALA A 217 10.68 -7.38 -7.89
N LEU A 218 10.90 -7.22 -6.58
CA LEU A 218 12.18 -6.77 -6.03
C LEU A 218 12.91 -7.88 -5.29
N ASP A 219 14.23 -7.76 -5.23
CA ASP A 219 15.08 -8.60 -4.39
C ASP A 219 14.84 -8.32 -2.89
N PRO A 220 15.19 -9.28 -2.00
CA PRO A 220 14.95 -9.13 -0.56
C PRO A 220 15.59 -7.89 0.06
N GLY A 221 16.79 -7.51 -0.38
CA GLY A 221 17.49 -6.33 0.15
C GLY A 221 16.80 -5.02 -0.25
N SER A 222 16.31 -4.93 -1.49
CA SER A 222 15.50 -3.79 -1.96
C SER A 222 14.15 -3.72 -1.26
N THR A 223 13.53 -4.88 -0.98
CA THR A 223 12.26 -4.98 -0.23
C THR A 223 12.43 -4.41 1.18
N LEU A 224 13.44 -4.82 1.92
CA LEU A 224 13.70 -4.30 3.27
C LEU A 224 13.89 -2.77 3.29
N ARG A 225 14.63 -2.22 2.32
CA ARG A 225 14.81 -0.76 2.22
C ARG A 225 13.50 -0.01 1.98
N ILE A 226 12.56 -0.59 1.21
CA ILE A 226 11.23 0.01 1.00
C ILE A 226 10.40 -0.12 2.28
N GLU A 227 10.47 -1.23 3.00
CA GLU A 227 9.80 -1.40 4.29
C GLU A 227 10.29 -0.38 5.32
N ASP A 228 11.60 -0.16 5.41
CA ASP A 228 12.19 0.89 6.25
C ASP A 228 11.68 2.28 5.84
N THR A 229 11.60 2.54 4.53
CA THR A 229 11.06 3.78 3.98
C THR A 229 9.59 3.97 4.39
N ILE A 230 8.75 2.94 4.28
CA ILE A 230 7.35 2.96 4.72
C ILE A 230 7.27 3.33 6.21
N GLY A 231 8.06 2.67 7.07
CA GLY A 231 8.10 2.96 8.50
C GLY A 231 8.50 4.41 8.83
N GLN A 232 9.40 5.02 8.05
CA GLN A 232 9.77 6.43 8.23
C GLN A 232 8.66 7.37 7.75
N LEU A 233 8.05 7.10 6.59
CA LEU A 233 6.99 7.91 6.00
C LEU A 233 5.72 7.91 6.85
N ALA A 234 5.38 6.77 7.46
CA ALA A 234 4.22 6.61 8.32
C ALA A 234 4.23 7.54 9.55
N LYS A 235 5.37 8.11 9.91
CA LYS A 235 5.47 9.12 10.98
C LYS A 235 4.85 10.46 10.59
N THR A 236 4.65 10.72 9.30
CA THR A 236 4.24 12.02 8.77
C THR A 236 3.05 11.98 7.81
N MET A 237 2.60 10.79 7.39
CA MET A 237 1.49 10.63 6.45
C MET A 237 0.76 9.30 6.65
N THR A 238 -0.43 9.21 6.11
CA THR A 238 -1.21 7.97 6.07
C THR A 238 -0.77 7.12 4.87
N ILE A 239 -0.58 5.82 5.08
CA ILE A 239 -0.14 4.89 4.02
C ILE A 239 -1.13 3.73 3.90
N ILE A 240 -1.49 3.40 2.66
CA ILE A 240 -2.30 2.24 2.35
C ILE A 240 -1.48 1.38 1.38
N ILE A 241 -1.20 0.15 1.77
CA ILE A 241 -0.38 -0.76 0.98
C ILE A 241 -1.17 -2.02 0.61
N VAL A 242 -1.20 -2.36 -0.67
CA VAL A 242 -1.63 -3.68 -1.14
C VAL A 242 -0.42 -4.60 -1.14
N THR A 243 -0.54 -5.76 -0.55
CA THR A 243 0.50 -6.80 -0.62
C THR A 243 -0.11 -8.20 -0.52
N HIS A 244 0.47 -9.15 -1.23
CA HIS A 244 0.22 -10.57 -1.06
C HIS A 244 1.24 -11.24 -0.12
N ASN A 245 2.25 -10.50 0.32
CA ASN A 245 3.26 -10.98 1.26
C ASN A 245 2.84 -10.66 2.70
N MET A 246 2.39 -11.69 3.42
CA MET A 246 1.91 -11.57 4.80
C MET A 246 3.01 -11.13 5.77
N GLN A 247 4.25 -11.56 5.55
CA GLN A 247 5.37 -11.11 6.38
C GLN A 247 5.63 -9.62 6.21
N GLN A 248 5.50 -9.10 4.99
CA GLN A 248 5.58 -7.66 4.73
C GLN A 248 4.45 -6.92 5.46
N ALA A 249 3.20 -7.37 5.30
CA ALA A 249 2.07 -6.78 6.03
C ALA A 249 2.34 -6.73 7.54
N ALA A 250 2.79 -7.87 8.12
CA ALA A 250 3.10 -7.97 9.55
C ALA A 250 4.20 -7.00 10.02
N ARG A 251 5.20 -6.70 9.13
CA ARG A 251 6.32 -5.82 9.50
C ARG A 251 6.01 -4.33 9.37
N VAL A 252 5.12 -3.95 8.44
CA VAL A 252 4.97 -2.53 8.09
C VAL A 252 3.64 -1.91 8.50
N SER A 253 2.59 -2.70 8.77
CA SER A 253 1.24 -2.16 8.98
C SER A 253 0.78 -2.16 10.42
N ASP A 254 -0.03 -1.16 10.77
CA ASP A 254 -0.73 -1.05 12.05
C ASP A 254 -2.06 -1.79 11.99
N TYR A 255 -2.73 -1.68 10.85
CA TYR A 255 -4.01 -2.32 10.56
C TYR A 255 -3.89 -3.19 9.32
N THR A 256 -4.65 -4.27 9.28
CA THR A 256 -4.73 -5.16 8.13
C THR A 256 -6.19 -5.40 7.78
N ALA A 257 -6.54 -5.28 6.50
CA ALA A 257 -7.85 -5.61 5.95
C ALA A 257 -7.72 -6.79 4.98
N PHE A 258 -8.51 -7.84 5.19
CA PHE A 258 -8.54 -9.03 4.36
C PHE A 258 -9.66 -8.95 3.33
N PHE A 259 -9.31 -9.12 2.07
CA PHE A 259 -10.20 -9.13 0.92
C PHE A 259 -10.30 -10.54 0.34
N LEU A 260 -11.51 -10.93 -0.05
CA LEU A 260 -11.79 -12.21 -0.69
C LEU A 260 -12.85 -12.03 -1.78
N SER A 261 -12.73 -12.84 -2.84
CA SER A 261 -13.76 -13.07 -3.85
C SER A 261 -14.04 -14.57 -3.89
N ASP A 262 -15.27 -14.94 -3.58
CA ASP A 262 -15.72 -16.35 -3.58
C ASP A 262 -16.77 -16.51 -4.70
N GLY A 263 -16.28 -16.59 -5.94
CA GLY A 263 -17.12 -16.74 -7.13
C GLY A 263 -17.97 -15.49 -7.51
N GLY A 264 -17.87 -14.40 -6.74
CA GLY A 264 -18.56 -13.14 -6.93
C GLY A 264 -17.63 -11.92 -6.92
N PRO A 265 -18.16 -10.71 -6.74
CA PRO A 265 -17.33 -9.52 -6.54
C PRO A 265 -16.49 -9.65 -5.27
N GLY A 266 -15.33 -9.00 -5.27
CA GLY A 266 -14.48 -8.92 -4.10
C GLY A 266 -15.15 -8.15 -2.96
N GLN A 267 -14.96 -8.62 -1.74
CA GLN A 267 -15.49 -8.04 -0.52
C GLN A 267 -14.38 -7.92 0.52
N MET A 268 -14.52 -6.97 1.44
CA MET A 268 -13.71 -6.95 2.65
C MET A 268 -14.35 -7.88 3.68
N ILE A 269 -13.59 -8.86 4.13
CA ILE A 269 -14.08 -9.90 5.05
C ILE A 269 -13.86 -9.51 6.50
N GLU A 270 -12.66 -9.00 6.78
CA GLU A 270 -12.25 -8.65 8.13
C GLU A 270 -11.24 -7.51 8.10
N VAL A 271 -11.28 -6.65 9.12
CA VAL A 271 -10.29 -5.60 9.36
C VAL A 271 -10.02 -5.50 10.86
N GLY A 272 -8.77 -5.26 11.21
CA GLY A 272 -8.38 -5.07 12.61
C GLY A 272 -6.90 -4.69 12.76
N PRO A 273 -6.45 -4.50 14.01
CA PRO A 273 -5.04 -4.34 14.32
C PRO A 273 -4.24 -5.53 13.75
N THR A 274 -3.12 -5.24 13.11
CA THR A 274 -2.34 -6.24 12.39
C THR A 274 -1.92 -7.43 13.29
N ASN A 275 -1.54 -7.16 14.53
CA ASN A 275 -1.18 -8.21 15.48
C ASN A 275 -2.37 -9.15 15.82
N GLU A 276 -3.59 -8.63 15.89
CA GLU A 276 -4.79 -9.44 16.12
C GLU A 276 -5.14 -10.25 14.88
N MET A 277 -5.11 -9.64 13.70
CA MET A 277 -5.39 -10.29 12.42
C MET A 277 -4.49 -11.51 12.16
N PHE A 278 -3.23 -11.47 12.58
CA PHE A 278 -2.28 -12.58 12.41
C PHE A 278 -2.21 -13.55 13.57
N SER A 279 -2.73 -13.20 14.76
CA SER A 279 -2.70 -14.07 15.94
C SER A 279 -4.05 -14.71 16.28
N ARG A 280 -5.13 -13.96 16.09
CA ARG A 280 -6.50 -14.36 16.48
C ARG A 280 -7.54 -13.75 15.53
N PRO A 281 -7.51 -14.10 14.24
CA PRO A 281 -8.53 -13.63 13.31
C PRO A 281 -9.92 -14.10 13.76
N LYS A 282 -10.94 -13.29 13.52
CA LYS A 282 -12.32 -13.57 13.94
C LYS A 282 -13.09 -14.39 12.89
N ASP A 283 -12.76 -14.20 11.60
CA ASP A 283 -13.38 -14.91 10.50
C ASP A 283 -12.53 -16.13 10.09
N GLN A 284 -13.17 -17.29 9.95
CA GLN A 284 -12.51 -18.54 9.59
C GLN A 284 -11.78 -18.45 8.24
N ARG A 285 -12.30 -17.65 7.29
CA ARG A 285 -11.67 -17.44 5.97
C ARG A 285 -10.36 -16.67 6.11
N THR A 286 -10.31 -15.69 7.03
CA THR A 286 -9.09 -14.97 7.38
C THR A 286 -8.07 -15.90 8.00
N GLU A 287 -8.50 -16.76 8.96
CA GLU A 287 -7.63 -17.75 9.60
C GLU A 287 -7.02 -18.70 8.57
N ASN A 288 -7.85 -19.25 7.69
CA ASN A 288 -7.38 -20.14 6.62
C ASN A 288 -6.37 -19.47 5.70
N TYR A 289 -6.61 -18.19 5.34
CA TYR A 289 -5.69 -17.44 4.49
C TYR A 289 -4.35 -17.15 5.17
N VAL A 290 -4.37 -16.65 6.40
CA VAL A 290 -3.17 -16.29 7.17
C VAL A 290 -2.33 -17.53 7.53
N SER A 291 -2.99 -18.67 7.80
CA SER A 291 -2.30 -19.93 8.10
C SER A 291 -1.80 -20.70 6.86
N GLY A 292 -2.06 -20.18 5.64
CA GLY A 292 -1.67 -20.87 4.41
C GLY A 292 -2.53 -22.07 4.04
N ARG A 293 -3.67 -22.27 4.69
CA ARG A 293 -4.65 -23.34 4.40
C ARG A 293 -5.65 -22.94 3.29
N PHE A 294 -5.29 -21.93 2.52
CA PHE A 294 -6.13 -21.38 1.46
C PHE A 294 -5.71 -22.00 0.13
N GLY A 295 -6.58 -22.86 -0.42
CA GLY A 295 -6.35 -23.56 -1.70
C GLY A 295 -7.52 -24.46 -2.01
#